data_4bb3af5d1363814c50b358821025c2e2
#
_entry.id   4bb3af5d1363814c50b358821025c2e2
#
_cell.length_a   1.000
_cell.length_b   1.000
_cell.length_c   1.000
_cell.angle_alpha   90.00
_cell.angle_beta   90.00
_cell.angle_gamma   90.00
#
_symmetry.space_group_name_H-M   'P 1'
#
loop_
_entity.id
_entity.type
_entity.pdbx_description
1 polymer ?
#
loop_
_entity_poly.entity_id
_entity_poly.type
_entity_poly.pdbx_seq_one_letter_code
_entity_poly.pdbx_strand_id
1 'polypeptide(L)'
;MSADGLKGKIALVTGASRGIGKGICLGLAESGVNVVATVRTEEARQNLSSEFESFESKSLIVDCDVGREEEIVAMVERTRAEFGKIDILVCNAGVLFQSTVAETSTDDWDNLMNVNLRGVFISIRECLKIMPERGGSKILLISSNSGKWGQVGVSAYCASKFGLMGLADSLSQELKETEIGVHVICPGRVLTDMAMDLSDIPESDPVEWLEVDDIVNSAMFLLNLPPRTIIPEIFIHPRFQIVQK
;
A
#
# COMPACT_ATOMS: atom_id res chain seq x y z
N MET A 1 10.54 16.31 13.17
CA MET A 1 11.09 14.94 13.37
C MET A 1 12.24 14.83 12.40
N SER A 2 13.43 14.38 12.83
CA SER A 2 14.58 14.26 11.93
C SER A 2 14.33 13.18 10.89
N ALA A 3 14.60 13.45 9.62
CA ALA A 3 14.51 12.48 8.52
C ALA A 3 15.49 11.29 8.66
N ASP A 4 16.33 11.31 9.68
CA ASP A 4 17.40 10.32 9.90
C ASP A 4 16.92 8.92 10.29
N GLY A 5 15.65 8.77 10.73
CA GLY A 5 15.12 7.47 11.19
C GLY A 5 14.89 6.44 10.10
N LEU A 6 14.74 6.86 8.85
CA LEU A 6 14.47 6.00 7.70
C LEU A 6 15.70 5.71 6.85
N LYS A 7 16.71 6.57 6.87
CA LYS A 7 17.90 6.47 6.00
C LYS A 7 18.57 5.09 6.10
N GLY A 8 18.80 4.48 4.96
CA GLY A 8 19.44 3.16 4.83
C GLY A 8 18.54 1.96 5.15
N LYS A 9 17.27 2.18 5.57
CA LYS A 9 16.28 1.10 5.68
C LYS A 9 15.94 0.53 4.30
N ILE A 10 15.34 -0.65 4.27
CA ILE A 10 14.91 -1.32 3.04
C ILE A 10 13.38 -1.38 3.05
N ALA A 11 12.75 -0.79 2.04
CA ALA A 11 11.31 -0.80 1.86
C ALA A 11 10.91 -1.62 0.64
N LEU A 12 9.86 -2.43 0.78
CA LEU A 12 9.18 -3.11 -0.32
C LEU A 12 7.79 -2.51 -0.47
N VAL A 13 7.48 -2.02 -1.68
CA VAL A 13 6.19 -1.39 -2.01
C VAL A 13 5.52 -2.14 -3.14
N THR A 14 4.31 -2.66 -2.89
CA THR A 14 3.53 -3.33 -3.93
C THR A 14 2.68 -2.34 -4.72
N GLY A 15 2.55 -2.56 -6.05
CA GLY A 15 1.73 -1.71 -6.91
C GLY A 15 2.30 -0.30 -7.10
N ALA A 16 3.59 -0.20 -7.39
CA ALA A 16 4.34 1.05 -7.51
C ALA A 16 4.28 1.69 -8.91
N SER A 17 3.52 1.15 -9.85
CA SER A 17 3.50 1.63 -11.24
C SER A 17 2.98 3.07 -11.37
N ARG A 18 2.06 3.50 -10.50
CA ARG A 18 1.41 4.82 -10.54
C ARG A 18 0.76 5.18 -9.22
N GLY A 19 0.19 6.38 -9.14
CA GLY A 19 -0.64 6.85 -8.01
C GLY A 19 0.07 6.74 -6.66
N ILE A 20 -0.66 6.30 -5.64
CA ILE A 20 -0.20 6.26 -4.24
C ILE A 20 1.08 5.44 -4.09
N GLY A 21 1.14 4.25 -4.68
CA GLY A 21 2.31 3.37 -4.54
C GLY A 21 3.58 4.00 -5.11
N LYS A 22 3.50 4.62 -6.29
CA LYS A 22 4.59 5.37 -6.89
C LYS A 22 5.02 6.54 -6.01
N GLY A 23 4.06 7.35 -5.56
CA GLY A 23 4.34 8.49 -4.68
C GLY A 23 5.05 8.07 -3.39
N ILE A 24 4.63 6.97 -2.75
CA ILE A 24 5.29 6.44 -1.55
C ILE A 24 6.72 5.97 -1.88
N CYS A 25 6.94 5.31 -3.03
CA CYS A 25 8.29 4.91 -3.45
C CYS A 25 9.23 6.11 -3.56
N LEU A 26 8.80 7.18 -4.21
CA LEU A 26 9.61 8.38 -4.40
C LEU A 26 9.88 9.09 -3.07
N GLY A 27 8.87 9.25 -2.20
CA GLY A 27 9.05 9.84 -0.87
C GLY A 27 9.99 9.04 0.05
N LEU A 28 9.98 7.70 -0.06
CA LEU A 28 10.93 6.83 0.62
C LEU A 28 12.34 7.01 0.08
N ALA A 29 12.51 7.02 -1.24
CA ALA A 29 13.81 7.20 -1.89
C ALA A 29 14.43 8.57 -1.54
N GLU A 30 13.64 9.65 -1.54
CA GLU A 30 14.05 10.98 -1.12
C GLU A 30 14.52 11.01 0.36
N SER A 31 13.92 10.17 1.20
CA SER A 31 14.34 10.01 2.61
C SER A 31 15.55 9.08 2.79
N GLY A 32 16.20 8.66 1.71
CA GLY A 32 17.39 7.80 1.73
C GLY A 32 17.11 6.33 2.03
N VAL A 33 15.88 5.86 1.83
CA VAL A 33 15.47 4.46 1.95
C VAL A 33 15.82 3.72 0.66
N ASN A 34 16.37 2.51 0.76
CA ASN A 34 16.51 1.63 -0.40
C ASN A 34 15.14 1.02 -0.73
N VAL A 35 14.67 1.18 -1.97
CA VAL A 35 13.31 0.85 -2.36
C VAL A 35 13.25 -0.33 -3.31
N VAL A 36 12.46 -1.34 -2.94
CA VAL A 36 12.02 -2.40 -3.85
C VAL A 36 10.60 -2.06 -4.28
N ALA A 37 10.42 -1.79 -5.57
CA ALA A 37 9.15 -1.37 -6.14
C ALA A 37 8.60 -2.45 -7.08
N THR A 38 7.32 -2.83 -6.94
CA THR A 38 6.74 -3.79 -7.87
C THR A 38 5.91 -3.12 -8.96
N VAL A 39 6.09 -3.59 -10.17
CA VAL A 39 5.36 -3.13 -11.37
C VAL A 39 4.85 -4.35 -12.15
N ARG A 40 3.98 -4.12 -13.14
CA ARG A 40 3.44 -5.17 -14.01
C ARG A 40 3.70 -4.95 -15.49
N THR A 41 4.27 -3.80 -15.86
CA THR A 41 4.53 -3.45 -17.27
C THR A 41 5.92 -2.90 -17.43
N GLU A 42 6.52 -3.14 -18.59
CA GLU A 42 7.85 -2.63 -18.92
C GLU A 42 7.86 -1.09 -18.99
N GLU A 43 6.79 -0.47 -19.46
CA GLU A 43 6.65 0.99 -19.45
C GLU A 43 6.73 1.57 -18.04
N ALA A 44 5.98 0.99 -17.09
CA ALA A 44 6.04 1.43 -15.68
C ALA A 44 7.43 1.22 -15.08
N ARG A 45 8.13 0.15 -15.47
CA ARG A 45 9.51 -0.12 -15.06
C ARG A 45 10.44 0.98 -15.54
N GLN A 46 10.40 1.33 -16.82
CA GLN A 46 11.27 2.35 -17.41
C GLN A 46 11.02 3.73 -16.81
N ASN A 47 9.75 4.12 -16.67
CA ASN A 47 9.35 5.38 -16.07
C ASN A 47 9.86 5.50 -14.61
N LEU A 48 9.62 4.47 -13.80
CA LEU A 48 10.02 4.48 -12.40
C LEU A 48 11.56 4.41 -12.24
N SER A 49 12.25 3.67 -13.12
CA SER A 49 13.71 3.60 -13.14
C SER A 49 14.32 4.97 -13.37
N SER A 50 13.82 5.72 -14.37
CA SER A 50 14.28 7.07 -14.67
C SER A 50 14.08 8.04 -13.48
N GLU A 51 12.96 7.92 -12.78
CA GLU A 51 12.70 8.76 -11.60
C GLU A 51 13.64 8.44 -10.44
N PHE A 52 13.96 7.15 -10.23
CA PHE A 52 14.90 6.75 -9.18
C PHE A 52 16.35 7.21 -9.42
N GLU A 53 16.76 7.50 -10.66
CA GLU A 53 18.10 8.03 -10.97
C GLU A 53 18.43 9.35 -10.26
N SER A 54 17.39 10.10 -9.83
CA SER A 54 17.56 11.37 -9.10
C SER A 54 17.94 11.18 -7.62
N PHE A 55 17.88 9.96 -7.07
CA PHE A 55 18.12 9.67 -5.65
C PHE A 55 19.43 8.90 -5.44
N GLU A 56 20.10 9.15 -4.30
CA GLU A 56 21.31 8.42 -3.90
C GLU A 56 21.02 7.00 -3.38
N SER A 57 19.79 6.75 -2.93
CA SER A 57 19.35 5.45 -2.41
C SER A 57 19.28 4.40 -3.53
N LYS A 58 19.55 3.14 -3.18
CA LYS A 58 19.41 2.05 -4.15
C LYS A 58 17.94 1.75 -4.41
N SER A 59 17.63 1.41 -5.65
CA SER A 59 16.31 0.93 -6.06
C SER A 59 16.41 -0.42 -6.78
N LEU A 60 15.40 -1.26 -6.57
CA LEU A 60 15.20 -2.53 -7.28
C LEU A 60 13.76 -2.58 -7.78
N ILE A 61 13.56 -2.67 -9.09
CA ILE A 61 12.24 -2.79 -9.67
C ILE A 61 12.01 -4.26 -10.04
N VAL A 62 10.90 -4.82 -9.54
CA VAL A 62 10.55 -6.25 -9.69
C VAL A 62 9.19 -6.36 -10.38
N ASP A 63 9.08 -7.22 -11.39
CA ASP A 63 7.80 -7.61 -11.94
C ASP A 63 7.10 -8.52 -10.94
N CYS A 64 5.88 -8.16 -10.53
CA CYS A 64 5.10 -8.96 -9.61
C CYS A 64 3.61 -8.65 -9.75
N ASP A 65 2.85 -9.67 -10.10
CA ASP A 65 1.42 -9.72 -9.91
C ASP A 65 1.12 -10.31 -8.52
N VAL A 66 0.63 -9.47 -7.59
CA VAL A 66 0.32 -9.91 -6.22
C VAL A 66 -0.88 -10.88 -6.16
N GLY A 67 -1.59 -11.10 -7.26
CA GLY A 67 -2.57 -12.17 -7.40
C GLY A 67 -1.94 -13.56 -7.52
N ARG A 68 -0.61 -13.63 -7.73
CA ARG A 68 0.14 -14.88 -7.94
C ARG A 68 1.13 -15.11 -6.82
N GLU A 69 0.89 -16.14 -6.03
CA GLU A 69 1.72 -16.45 -4.86
C GLU A 69 3.19 -16.69 -5.21
N GLU A 70 3.43 -17.42 -6.29
CA GLU A 70 4.78 -17.70 -6.78
C GLU A 70 5.58 -16.44 -7.14
N GLU A 71 4.90 -15.38 -7.65
CA GLU A 71 5.55 -14.12 -7.98
C GLU A 71 5.85 -13.30 -6.72
N ILE A 72 4.97 -13.36 -5.70
CA ILE A 72 5.24 -12.74 -4.38
C ILE A 72 6.44 -13.40 -3.70
N VAL A 73 6.49 -14.73 -3.71
CA VAL A 73 7.64 -15.47 -3.13
C VAL A 73 8.93 -15.09 -3.85
N ALA A 74 8.93 -15.08 -5.18
CA ALA A 74 10.10 -14.69 -5.98
C ALA A 74 10.53 -13.23 -5.71
N MET A 75 9.59 -12.30 -5.56
CA MET A 75 9.84 -10.91 -5.20
C MET A 75 10.56 -10.80 -3.84
N VAL A 76 10.08 -11.51 -2.82
CA VAL A 76 10.68 -11.48 -1.48
C VAL A 76 12.06 -12.12 -1.49
N GLU A 77 12.25 -13.25 -2.16
CA GLU A 77 13.56 -13.89 -2.28
C GLU A 77 14.56 -13.00 -3.06
N ARG A 78 14.12 -12.30 -4.09
CA ARG A 78 14.97 -11.36 -4.81
C ARG A 78 15.35 -10.16 -3.94
N THR A 79 14.41 -9.66 -3.12
CA THR A 79 14.69 -8.60 -2.14
C THR A 79 15.70 -9.08 -1.09
N ARG A 80 15.53 -10.31 -0.60
CA ARG A 80 16.47 -10.94 0.34
C ARG A 80 17.87 -11.10 -0.24
N ALA A 81 17.97 -11.53 -1.50
CA ALA A 81 19.26 -11.70 -2.17
C ALA A 81 20.01 -10.37 -2.34
N GLU A 82 19.29 -9.27 -2.65
CA GLU A 82 19.89 -7.94 -2.87
C GLU A 82 20.21 -7.20 -1.56
N PHE A 83 19.29 -7.26 -0.57
CA PHE A 83 19.36 -6.41 0.62
C PHE A 83 19.44 -7.16 1.95
N GLY A 84 19.22 -8.47 1.96
CA GLY A 84 19.28 -9.32 3.14
C GLY A 84 18.07 -9.29 4.07
N LYS A 85 17.28 -8.21 4.06
CA LYS A 85 16.12 -7.98 4.93
C LYS A 85 15.09 -7.05 4.31
N ILE A 86 13.94 -6.92 4.97
CA ILE A 86 12.95 -5.86 4.72
C ILE A 86 12.65 -5.16 6.04
N ASP A 87 12.84 -3.84 6.11
CA ASP A 87 12.48 -3.03 7.28
C ASP A 87 11.06 -2.46 7.17
N ILE A 88 10.59 -2.23 5.94
CA ILE A 88 9.28 -1.61 5.66
C ILE A 88 8.59 -2.41 4.56
N LEU A 89 7.35 -2.82 4.83
CA LEU A 89 6.45 -3.38 3.82
C LEU A 89 5.28 -2.43 3.61
N VAL A 90 5.05 -2.01 2.37
CA VAL A 90 3.86 -1.22 1.98
C VAL A 90 2.99 -2.06 1.05
N CYS A 91 1.86 -2.52 1.56
CA CYS A 91 0.84 -3.23 0.79
C CYS A 91 -0.13 -2.20 0.17
N ASN A 92 0.16 -1.80 -1.06
CA ASN A 92 -0.63 -0.80 -1.78
C ASN A 92 -1.33 -1.37 -3.02
N ALA A 93 -0.82 -2.44 -3.63
CA ALA A 93 -1.42 -3.05 -4.80
C ALA A 93 -2.91 -3.36 -4.58
N GLY A 94 -3.75 -3.00 -5.54
CA GLY A 94 -5.18 -3.25 -5.48
C GLY A 94 -5.86 -3.02 -6.81
N VAL A 95 -7.05 -3.59 -6.94
CA VAL A 95 -7.96 -3.42 -8.08
C VAL A 95 -9.34 -3.02 -7.56
N LEU A 96 -10.09 -2.33 -8.40
CA LEU A 96 -11.44 -1.87 -8.13
C LEU A 96 -12.25 -1.97 -9.41
N PHE A 97 -13.49 -2.42 -9.30
CA PHE A 97 -14.51 -2.34 -10.34
C PHE A 97 -15.87 -1.99 -9.73
N GLN A 98 -16.76 -1.47 -10.55
CA GLN A 98 -18.15 -1.20 -10.15
C GLN A 98 -19.07 -2.27 -10.72
N SER A 99 -19.85 -2.90 -9.84
CA SER A 99 -20.92 -3.83 -10.19
C SER A 99 -21.85 -4.01 -8.99
N THR A 100 -23.13 -4.26 -9.25
CA THR A 100 -24.06 -4.68 -8.21
C THR A 100 -23.74 -6.12 -7.76
N VAL A 101 -24.20 -6.51 -6.57
CA VAL A 101 -24.01 -7.91 -6.10
C VAL A 101 -24.62 -8.93 -7.09
N ALA A 102 -25.77 -8.59 -7.69
CA ALA A 102 -26.47 -9.48 -8.60
C ALA A 102 -25.74 -9.66 -9.95
N GLU A 103 -24.94 -8.69 -10.35
CA GLU A 103 -24.23 -8.66 -11.65
C GLU A 103 -22.74 -9.02 -11.52
N THR A 104 -22.20 -9.06 -10.31
CA THR A 104 -20.80 -9.43 -10.09
C THR A 104 -20.58 -10.91 -10.41
N SER A 105 -19.71 -11.17 -11.38
CA SER A 105 -19.31 -12.55 -11.69
C SER A 105 -18.44 -13.13 -10.57
N THR A 106 -18.43 -14.46 -10.42
CA THR A 106 -17.54 -15.15 -9.48
C THR A 106 -16.06 -14.89 -9.83
N ASP A 107 -15.73 -14.86 -11.11
CA ASP A 107 -14.36 -14.62 -11.58
C ASP A 107 -13.87 -13.22 -11.22
N ASP A 108 -14.71 -12.18 -11.37
CA ASP A 108 -14.37 -10.81 -10.96
C ASP A 108 -14.21 -10.70 -9.45
N TRP A 109 -15.14 -11.33 -8.69
CA TRP A 109 -15.03 -11.43 -7.24
C TRP A 109 -13.73 -12.10 -6.83
N ASP A 110 -13.42 -13.27 -7.36
CA ASP A 110 -12.24 -14.05 -7.01
C ASP A 110 -10.94 -13.30 -7.37
N ASN A 111 -10.90 -12.67 -8.55
CA ASN A 111 -9.75 -11.83 -8.94
C ASN A 111 -9.54 -10.67 -7.97
N LEU A 112 -10.60 -9.96 -7.60
CA LEU A 112 -10.52 -8.83 -6.68
C LEU A 112 -10.07 -9.28 -5.28
N MET A 113 -10.67 -10.33 -4.74
CA MET A 113 -10.29 -10.88 -3.43
C MET A 113 -8.86 -11.41 -3.44
N ASN A 114 -8.45 -12.03 -4.53
CA ASN A 114 -7.11 -12.57 -4.71
C ASN A 114 -6.04 -11.46 -4.68
N VAL A 115 -6.28 -10.34 -5.36
CA VAL A 115 -5.36 -9.19 -5.38
C VAL A 115 -5.42 -8.42 -4.05
N ASN A 116 -6.62 -7.98 -3.64
CA ASN A 116 -6.79 -7.00 -2.58
C ASN A 116 -6.65 -7.56 -1.15
N LEU A 117 -6.85 -8.86 -0.96
CA LEU A 117 -6.83 -9.48 0.37
C LEU A 117 -5.84 -10.65 0.43
N ARG A 118 -5.98 -11.66 -0.42
CA ARG A 118 -5.10 -12.83 -0.40
C ARG A 118 -3.65 -12.46 -0.73
N GLY A 119 -3.43 -11.61 -1.73
CA GLY A 119 -2.09 -11.15 -2.11
C GLY A 119 -1.41 -10.33 -1.01
N VAL A 120 -2.19 -9.52 -0.27
CA VAL A 120 -1.69 -8.80 0.91
C VAL A 120 -1.29 -9.76 2.00
N PHE A 121 -2.14 -10.75 2.33
CA PHE A 121 -1.84 -11.79 3.32
C PHE A 121 -0.53 -12.52 2.97
N ILE A 122 -0.37 -12.96 1.72
CA ILE A 122 0.84 -13.68 1.28
C ILE A 122 2.07 -12.76 1.35
N SER A 123 1.95 -11.49 0.91
CA SER A 123 3.05 -10.53 0.98
C SER A 123 3.54 -10.33 2.43
N ILE A 124 2.61 -10.18 3.37
CA ILE A 124 2.93 -10.07 4.80
C ILE A 124 3.61 -11.36 5.29
N ARG A 125 3.02 -12.52 5.03
CA ARG A 125 3.55 -13.82 5.46
C ARG A 125 4.99 -14.05 4.99
N GLU A 126 5.27 -13.75 3.73
CA GLU A 126 6.61 -13.95 3.16
C GLU A 126 7.61 -12.90 3.68
N CYS A 127 7.19 -11.63 3.78
CA CYS A 127 8.05 -10.57 4.30
C CYS A 127 8.44 -10.79 5.77
N LEU A 128 7.52 -11.26 6.61
CA LEU A 128 7.78 -11.54 8.03
C LEU A 128 8.93 -12.53 8.23
N LYS A 129 9.23 -13.42 7.27
CA LYS A 129 10.35 -14.36 7.35
C LYS A 129 11.72 -13.67 7.33
N ILE A 130 11.78 -12.42 6.86
CA ILE A 130 13.01 -11.64 6.71
C ILE A 130 12.92 -10.24 7.31
N MET A 131 11.81 -9.90 7.97
CA MET A 131 11.65 -8.65 8.71
C MET A 131 12.30 -8.76 10.09
N PRO A 132 13.17 -7.81 10.50
CA PRO A 132 13.70 -7.78 11.85
C PRO A 132 12.59 -7.53 12.89
N GLU A 133 12.52 -8.39 13.90
CA GLU A 133 11.58 -8.25 15.02
C GLU A 133 11.90 -7.03 15.93
N ARG A 134 13.16 -6.56 15.90
CA ARG A 134 13.67 -5.41 16.63
C ARG A 134 14.20 -4.36 15.65
N GLY A 135 14.21 -3.10 16.08
CA GLY A 135 14.69 -1.98 15.25
C GLY A 135 13.57 -1.22 14.54
N GLY A 136 12.32 -1.49 14.90
CA GLY A 136 11.16 -0.69 14.49
C GLY A 136 10.77 -0.88 13.02
N SER A 137 10.72 -2.13 12.57
CA SER A 137 10.15 -2.48 11.26
C SER A 137 8.68 -2.05 11.16
N LYS A 138 8.18 -1.80 9.95
CA LYS A 138 6.82 -1.28 9.72
C LYS A 138 6.11 -2.06 8.62
N ILE A 139 4.83 -2.35 8.85
CA ILE A 139 3.90 -2.83 7.84
C ILE A 139 2.83 -1.76 7.67
N LEU A 140 2.75 -1.19 6.48
CA LEU A 140 1.77 -0.18 6.10
C LEU A 140 0.80 -0.77 5.07
N LEU A 141 -0.49 -0.75 5.40
CA LEU A 141 -1.56 -1.22 4.53
C LEU A 141 -2.35 -0.04 3.98
N ILE A 142 -2.49 0.03 2.66
CA ILE A 142 -3.36 1.02 2.02
C ILE A 142 -4.76 0.38 1.85
N SER A 143 -5.64 0.74 2.78
CA SER A 143 -7.04 0.34 2.75
C SER A 143 -7.89 1.34 1.94
N SER A 144 -9.03 1.72 2.44
CA SER A 144 -9.97 2.68 1.85
C SER A 144 -11.04 3.06 2.89
N ASN A 145 -11.76 4.14 2.64
CA ASN A 145 -13.03 4.40 3.31
C ASN A 145 -14.03 3.24 3.11
N SER A 146 -13.92 2.48 2.00
CA SER A 146 -14.68 1.24 1.75
C SER A 146 -14.35 0.10 2.70
N GLY A 147 -13.31 0.21 3.52
CA GLY A 147 -13.03 -0.69 4.64
C GLY A 147 -13.72 -0.28 5.95
N LYS A 148 -14.46 0.82 5.96
CA LYS A 148 -15.15 1.37 7.13
C LYS A 148 -16.67 1.33 7.01
N TRP A 149 -17.20 1.44 5.80
CA TRP A 149 -18.64 1.33 5.50
C TRP A 149 -18.85 0.83 4.07
N GLY A 150 -20.05 0.25 3.87
CA GLY A 150 -20.46 -0.23 2.55
C GLY A 150 -20.80 0.93 1.60
N GLN A 151 -20.55 0.73 0.32
CA GLN A 151 -20.86 1.67 -0.74
C GLN A 151 -21.59 0.96 -1.88
N VAL A 152 -22.53 1.65 -2.50
CA VAL A 152 -23.30 1.11 -3.62
C VAL A 152 -22.38 0.84 -4.80
N GLY A 153 -22.56 -0.30 -5.45
CA GLY A 153 -21.85 -0.67 -6.68
C GLY A 153 -20.40 -1.15 -6.48
N VAL A 154 -19.90 -1.25 -5.24
CA VAL A 154 -18.52 -1.71 -4.95
C VAL A 154 -18.48 -2.71 -3.79
N SER A 155 -19.49 -3.58 -3.70
CA SER A 155 -19.63 -4.52 -2.59
C SER A 155 -18.44 -5.48 -2.45
N ALA A 156 -17.91 -6.02 -3.55
CA ALA A 156 -16.72 -6.88 -3.56
C ALA A 156 -15.48 -6.13 -3.02
N TYR A 157 -15.31 -4.89 -3.46
CA TYR A 157 -14.22 -4.05 -2.98
C TYR A 157 -14.37 -3.73 -1.49
N CYS A 158 -15.57 -3.36 -1.03
CA CYS A 158 -15.85 -3.18 0.40
C CYS A 158 -15.49 -4.45 1.18
N ALA A 159 -15.96 -5.62 0.76
CA ALA A 159 -15.65 -6.88 1.43
C ALA A 159 -14.13 -7.12 1.56
N SER A 160 -13.37 -6.87 0.49
CA SER A 160 -11.90 -7.01 0.52
C SER A 160 -11.25 -6.03 1.49
N LYS A 161 -11.71 -4.77 1.53
CA LYS A 161 -11.13 -3.73 2.39
C LYS A 161 -11.55 -3.89 3.86
N PHE A 162 -12.76 -4.37 4.16
CA PHE A 162 -13.14 -4.80 5.50
C PHE A 162 -12.31 -6.00 5.96
N GLY A 163 -12.10 -7.00 5.09
CA GLY A 163 -11.21 -8.13 5.37
C GLY A 163 -9.79 -7.67 5.70
N LEU A 164 -9.28 -6.66 4.97
CA LEU A 164 -7.97 -6.08 5.21
C LEU A 164 -7.87 -5.41 6.60
N MET A 165 -8.93 -4.73 7.05
CA MET A 165 -8.97 -4.13 8.39
C MET A 165 -8.88 -5.21 9.48
N GLY A 166 -9.66 -6.31 9.33
CA GLY A 166 -9.61 -7.44 10.25
C GLY A 166 -8.24 -8.14 10.27
N LEU A 167 -7.62 -8.29 9.09
CA LEU A 167 -6.27 -8.84 8.98
C LEU A 167 -5.23 -7.95 9.71
N ALA A 168 -5.31 -6.63 9.55
CA ALA A 168 -4.40 -5.67 10.18
C ALA A 168 -4.52 -5.71 11.71
N ASP A 169 -5.75 -5.77 12.23
CA ASP A 169 -6.00 -5.83 13.67
C ASP A 169 -5.45 -7.12 14.29
N SER A 170 -5.74 -8.28 13.69
CA SER A 170 -5.20 -9.57 14.12
C SER A 170 -3.67 -9.60 14.08
N LEU A 171 -3.08 -9.13 12.98
CA LEU A 171 -1.63 -9.08 12.80
C LEU A 171 -0.96 -8.20 13.87
N SER A 172 -1.57 -7.05 14.20
CA SER A 172 -1.06 -6.17 15.26
C SER A 172 -1.02 -6.86 16.62
N GLN A 173 -2.00 -7.73 16.92
CA GLN A 173 -2.01 -8.53 18.16
C GLN A 173 -0.96 -9.64 18.14
N GLU A 174 -0.76 -10.30 16.99
CA GLU A 174 0.25 -11.36 16.84
C GLU A 174 1.67 -10.81 17.02
N LEU A 175 1.92 -9.56 16.57
CA LEU A 175 3.24 -8.93 16.60
C LEU A 175 3.52 -8.07 17.84
N LYS A 176 2.62 -8.06 18.83
CA LYS A 176 2.71 -7.18 20.03
C LYS A 176 3.98 -7.35 20.87
N GLU A 177 4.63 -8.51 20.83
CA GLU A 177 5.87 -8.78 21.56
C GLU A 177 7.13 -8.43 20.73
N THR A 178 6.94 -7.93 19.51
CA THR A 178 8.00 -7.44 18.61
C THR A 178 8.01 -5.91 18.58
N GLU A 179 8.95 -5.34 17.83
CA GLU A 179 8.95 -3.90 17.48
C GLU A 179 8.43 -3.64 16.06
N ILE A 180 7.73 -4.60 15.46
CA ILE A 180 7.11 -4.43 14.15
C ILE A 180 5.79 -3.69 14.32
N GLY A 181 5.71 -2.47 13.79
CA GLY A 181 4.49 -1.67 13.81
C GLY A 181 3.58 -1.98 12.62
N VAL A 182 2.27 -2.19 12.89
CA VAL A 182 1.25 -2.34 11.84
C VAL A 182 0.40 -1.08 11.80
N HIS A 183 0.29 -0.48 10.62
CA HIS A 183 -0.43 0.75 10.38
C HIS A 183 -1.32 0.62 9.15
N VAL A 184 -2.48 1.27 9.18
CA VAL A 184 -3.41 1.32 8.04
C VAL A 184 -3.70 2.77 7.69
N ILE A 185 -3.68 3.10 6.40
CA ILE A 185 -4.27 4.33 5.89
C ILE A 185 -5.58 3.94 5.19
N CYS A 186 -6.65 4.66 5.54
CA CYS A 186 -7.97 4.53 4.93
C CYS A 186 -8.30 5.80 4.15
N PRO A 187 -7.88 5.92 2.88
CA PRO A 187 -8.17 7.09 2.08
C PRO A 187 -9.64 7.17 1.69
N GLY A 188 -10.14 8.40 1.57
CA GLY A 188 -11.31 8.71 0.78
C GLY A 188 -10.98 8.73 -0.72
N ARG A 189 -11.58 9.66 -1.47
CA ARG A 189 -11.28 9.85 -2.88
C ARG A 189 -9.90 10.48 -3.06
N VAL A 190 -9.00 9.79 -3.75
CA VAL A 190 -7.66 10.28 -4.11
C VAL A 190 -7.61 10.41 -5.62
N LEU A 191 -7.08 11.52 -6.12
CA LEU A 191 -6.92 11.80 -7.54
C LEU A 191 -5.90 10.84 -8.15
N THR A 192 -6.41 9.72 -8.63
CA THR A 192 -5.66 8.64 -9.27
C THR A 192 -6.47 8.10 -10.44
N ASP A 193 -5.81 7.54 -11.45
CA ASP A 193 -6.50 6.93 -12.60
C ASP A 193 -7.58 5.94 -12.16
N MET A 194 -7.28 5.09 -11.15
CA MET A 194 -8.23 4.12 -10.60
C MET A 194 -9.52 4.76 -10.09
N ALA A 195 -9.44 5.92 -9.47
CA ALA A 195 -10.61 6.61 -8.93
C ALA A 195 -11.32 7.45 -10.00
N MET A 196 -10.57 8.02 -10.93
CA MET A 196 -11.10 8.81 -12.04
C MET A 196 -11.94 7.96 -13.00
N ASP A 197 -11.47 6.76 -13.33
CA ASP A 197 -12.18 5.82 -14.22
C ASP A 197 -13.58 5.42 -13.72
N LEU A 198 -13.85 5.62 -12.42
CA LEU A 198 -15.08 5.20 -11.75
C LEU A 198 -15.88 6.37 -11.14
N SER A 199 -15.48 7.60 -11.38
CA SER A 199 -16.11 8.78 -10.76
C SER A 199 -16.70 9.71 -11.81
N ASP A 200 -17.93 10.17 -11.56
CA ASP A 200 -18.55 11.26 -12.32
C ASP A 200 -18.11 12.64 -11.83
N ILE A 201 -17.26 12.72 -10.81
CA ILE A 201 -16.77 13.98 -10.22
C ILE A 201 -15.63 14.50 -11.08
N PRO A 202 -15.72 15.73 -11.60
CA PRO A 202 -14.66 16.33 -12.39
C PRO A 202 -13.32 16.38 -11.64
N GLU A 203 -12.22 16.09 -12.32
CA GLU A 203 -10.86 16.24 -11.80
C GLU A 203 -10.59 17.67 -11.31
N SER A 204 -11.20 18.65 -11.99
CA SER A 204 -11.07 20.07 -11.67
C SER A 204 -11.75 20.52 -10.37
N ASP A 205 -12.45 19.62 -9.66
CA ASP A 205 -13.05 19.94 -8.36
C ASP A 205 -12.10 19.57 -7.21
N PRO A 206 -11.22 20.48 -6.76
CA PRO A 206 -10.21 20.20 -5.74
C PRO A 206 -10.80 19.92 -4.36
N VAL A 207 -12.08 20.20 -4.19
CA VAL A 207 -12.80 20.04 -2.91
C VAL A 207 -13.23 18.59 -2.68
N GLU A 208 -13.38 17.85 -3.76
CA GLU A 208 -13.86 16.46 -3.74
C GLU A 208 -12.74 15.41 -3.81
N TRP A 209 -11.48 15.85 -3.99
CA TRP A 209 -10.33 14.95 -4.15
C TRP A 209 -9.24 15.24 -3.11
N LEU A 210 -8.58 14.17 -2.66
CA LEU A 210 -7.24 14.24 -2.07
C LEU A 210 -6.21 14.14 -3.19
N GLU A 211 -5.10 14.83 -3.02
CA GLU A 211 -3.92 14.61 -3.84
C GLU A 211 -3.17 13.34 -3.39
N VAL A 212 -2.38 12.76 -4.28
CA VAL A 212 -1.50 11.62 -3.93
C VAL A 212 -0.57 12.00 -2.78
N ASP A 213 -0.08 13.23 -2.77
CA ASP A 213 0.84 13.75 -1.75
C ASP A 213 0.22 13.78 -0.34
N ASP A 214 -1.09 13.94 -0.20
CA ASP A 214 -1.77 13.85 1.10
C ASP A 214 -1.60 12.46 1.72
N ILE A 215 -1.63 11.43 0.87
CA ILE A 215 -1.45 10.04 1.31
C ILE A 215 0.03 9.74 1.54
N VAL A 216 0.92 10.26 0.68
CA VAL A 216 2.38 10.12 0.84
C VAL A 216 2.81 10.74 2.17
N ASN A 217 2.39 11.96 2.47
CA ASN A 217 2.71 12.64 3.73
C ASN A 217 2.22 11.85 4.95
N SER A 218 1.01 11.29 4.87
CA SER A 218 0.46 10.43 5.93
C SER A 218 1.27 9.14 6.10
N ALA A 219 1.68 8.52 4.99
CA ALA A 219 2.53 7.34 4.99
C ALA A 219 3.90 7.64 5.61
N MET A 220 4.55 8.70 5.16
CA MET A 220 5.87 9.10 5.69
C MET A 220 5.80 9.46 7.17
N PHE A 221 4.72 10.09 7.63
CA PHE A 221 4.48 10.32 9.05
C PHE A 221 4.42 9.01 9.85
N LEU A 222 3.63 8.02 9.42
CA LEU A 222 3.51 6.72 10.10
C LEU A 222 4.83 5.95 10.11
N LEU A 223 5.54 5.93 8.98
CA LEU A 223 6.79 5.20 8.83
C LEU A 223 7.93 5.80 9.68
N ASN A 224 7.88 7.09 9.98
CA ASN A 224 8.83 7.79 10.87
C ASN A 224 8.50 7.66 12.38
N LEU A 225 7.41 7.01 12.77
CA LEU A 225 7.09 6.82 14.18
C LEU A 225 8.15 5.96 14.87
N PRO A 226 8.56 6.32 16.11
CA PRO A 226 9.48 5.49 16.88
C PRO A 226 8.85 4.12 17.19
N PRO A 227 9.67 3.06 17.42
CA PRO A 227 9.17 1.70 17.65
C PRO A 227 8.13 1.57 18.77
N ARG A 228 8.21 2.42 19.80
CA ARG A 228 7.28 2.46 20.93
C ARG A 228 5.90 3.04 20.62
N THR A 229 5.70 3.57 19.41
CA THR A 229 4.47 4.30 19.05
C THR A 229 3.75 3.60 17.91
N ILE A 230 2.49 3.25 18.15
CA ILE A 230 1.59 2.70 17.13
C ILE A 230 0.43 3.67 16.93
N ILE A 231 0.17 4.03 15.70
CA ILE A 231 -1.09 4.61 15.25
C ILE A 231 -1.72 3.54 14.35
N PRO A 232 -2.72 2.81 14.84
CA PRO A 232 -3.26 1.66 14.12
C PRO A 232 -3.85 2.05 12.78
N GLU A 233 -4.49 3.23 12.73
CA GLU A 233 -5.22 3.68 11.57
C GLU A 233 -5.18 5.20 11.43
N ILE A 234 -5.04 5.66 10.18
CA ILE A 234 -5.34 7.03 9.77
C ILE A 234 -6.48 6.98 8.76
N PHE A 235 -7.56 7.69 9.09
CA PHE A 235 -8.64 7.94 8.16
C PHE A 235 -8.51 9.35 7.60
N ILE A 236 -8.35 9.47 6.28
CA ILE A 236 -8.14 10.73 5.58
C ILE A 236 -9.09 10.84 4.38
N HIS A 237 -9.82 11.94 4.29
CA HIS A 237 -10.78 12.16 3.21
C HIS A 237 -10.86 13.65 2.84
N PRO A 238 -11.32 13.96 1.63
CA PRO A 238 -11.59 15.34 1.22
C PRO A 238 -12.54 16.03 2.18
N ARG A 239 -12.35 17.34 2.37
CA ARG A 239 -13.07 18.12 3.36
C ARG A 239 -14.60 18.02 3.25
N PHE A 240 -15.11 17.90 2.02
CA PHE A 240 -16.55 17.89 1.75
C PHE A 240 -17.09 16.50 1.37
N GLN A 241 -16.26 15.47 1.40
CA GLN A 241 -16.77 14.11 1.29
C GLN A 241 -17.63 13.80 2.52
N ILE A 242 -18.95 13.66 2.30
CA ILE A 242 -19.88 13.32 3.39
C ILE A 242 -19.56 11.90 3.85
N VAL A 243 -19.09 11.77 5.08
CA VAL A 243 -18.95 10.49 5.75
C VAL A 243 -20.35 10.07 6.20
N GLN A 244 -21.00 9.20 5.45
CA GLN A 244 -22.24 8.58 5.95
C GLN A 244 -21.85 7.61 7.09
N LYS A 245 -22.38 7.88 8.27
CA LYS A 245 -22.29 6.97 9.42
C LYS A 245 -23.39 5.94 9.33
#